data_d283ce019da154a822efc5cf971a0dda
#
_entry.id   d283ce019da154a822efc5cf971a0dda
#
_cell.length_a   1.000
_cell.length_b   1.000
_cell.length_c   1.000
_cell.angle_alpha   90.00
_cell.angle_beta   90.00
_cell.angle_gamma   90.00
#
_symmetry.space_group_name_H-M   'P 1'
#
loop_
_entity.id
_entity.type
_entity.pdbx_description
1 polymer ?
#
loop_
_entity_poly.entity_id
_entity_poly.type
_entity_poly.pdbx_seq_one_letter_code
_entity_poly.pdbx_strand_id
1 'polypeptide(L)'
;MRKTTVWSARALGALTTAVTLVAALLPAAPAAAATVAFRAATLNIYNGLSQADFVHDLNLIASTADVVGLNEVGNRKAFLENWAANNGWWLYAPGGTNQAGEALIAKKSMFDVLDKGSVFVCDTNGPGEVPPARYDNWVRYRHKASGRAVTHINAHAVAGIEAAGRPEDLPRTRCAEAQFQHLRDLAVAKQAEGQVIVSGDLNVDFSADRSYGYAKFPWKVFEANELPNLRSTYNLYGEKGTGTHGNRHIDYVYFWKRLPEYQLMWMTGYDIVGGTKSDHNGVVATFSIQS
;
A
#
# COMPACT_ATOMS: atom_id res chain seq x y z
N MET A 1 -56.42 -85.88 52.77
CA MET A 1 -55.42 -84.89 53.07
C MET A 1 -55.02 -84.18 51.80
N ARG A 2 -55.50 -82.99 51.49
CA ARG A 2 -55.13 -82.16 50.30
C ARG A 2 -54.35 -80.98 50.79
N LYS A 3 -53.13 -80.85 50.26
CA LYS A 3 -52.26 -79.72 50.51
C LYS A 3 -52.54 -78.64 49.43
N THR A 4 -52.95 -77.46 49.85
CA THR A 4 -53.13 -76.27 49.01
C THR A 4 -51.84 -75.51 48.90
N THR A 5 -51.37 -75.31 47.70
CA THR A 5 -50.16 -74.55 47.40
C THR A 5 -50.56 -73.11 47.05
N VAL A 6 -50.07 -72.18 47.78
CA VAL A 6 -50.26 -70.75 47.56
C VAL A 6 -49.21 -70.23 46.60
N TRP A 7 -49.59 -69.59 45.50
CA TRP A 7 -48.73 -68.89 44.57
C TRP A 7 -48.62 -67.39 44.96
N SER A 8 -47.41 -66.95 45.26
CA SER A 8 -47.10 -65.58 45.47
C SER A 8 -46.73 -64.87 44.16
N ALA A 9 -47.47 -63.87 43.75
CA ALA A 9 -47.16 -63.05 42.59
C ALA A 9 -46.02 -62.08 42.95
N ARG A 10 -44.94 -62.13 42.17
CA ARG A 10 -43.86 -61.12 42.21
C ARG A 10 -44.18 -59.99 41.24
N ALA A 11 -44.30 -58.78 41.77
CA ALA A 11 -44.39 -57.55 41.00
C ALA A 11 -43.06 -57.23 40.32
N LEU A 12 -43.02 -57.15 38.99
CA LEU A 12 -41.91 -56.57 38.24
C LEU A 12 -42.03 -55.07 38.29
N GLY A 13 -41.09 -54.43 38.98
CA GLY A 13 -40.89 -52.99 38.89
C GLY A 13 -40.13 -52.63 37.61
N ALA A 14 -40.77 -51.87 36.73
CA ALA A 14 -40.12 -51.31 35.54
C ALA A 14 -39.25 -50.11 35.97
N LEU A 15 -37.91 -50.22 35.86
CA LEU A 15 -37.00 -49.10 36.02
C LEU A 15 -36.99 -48.34 34.69
N THR A 16 -37.59 -47.15 34.67
CA THR A 16 -37.48 -46.16 33.59
C THR A 16 -36.19 -45.35 33.80
N THR A 17 -35.14 -45.65 33.05
CA THR A 17 -33.92 -44.87 33.02
C THR A 17 -34.14 -43.64 32.16
N ALA A 18 -34.26 -42.48 32.79
CA ALA A 18 -34.30 -41.17 32.10
C ALA A 18 -32.89 -40.85 31.58
N VAL A 19 -32.65 -40.95 30.27
CA VAL A 19 -31.43 -40.51 29.63
C VAL A 19 -31.53 -38.98 29.45
N THR A 20 -30.89 -38.23 30.32
CA THR A 20 -30.75 -36.79 30.17
C THR A 20 -29.69 -36.50 29.09
N LEU A 21 -30.16 -36.08 27.90
CA LEU A 21 -29.28 -35.62 26.82
C LEU A 21 -28.71 -34.25 27.25
N VAL A 22 -27.46 -34.23 27.75
CA VAL A 22 -26.70 -32.98 27.93
C VAL A 22 -26.19 -32.58 26.54
N ALA A 23 -26.93 -31.70 25.85
CA ALA A 23 -26.41 -31.03 24.66
C ALA A 23 -25.25 -30.12 25.09
N ALA A 24 -24.01 -30.58 24.88
CA ALA A 24 -22.82 -29.74 25.03
C ALA A 24 -22.93 -28.60 24.02
N LEU A 25 -23.17 -27.40 24.49
CA LEU A 25 -23.01 -26.15 23.71
C LEU A 25 -21.53 -26.02 23.38
N LEU A 26 -21.12 -26.56 22.22
CA LEU A 26 -19.81 -26.25 21.66
C LEU A 26 -19.77 -24.75 21.40
N PRO A 27 -18.74 -24.03 21.88
CA PRO A 27 -18.59 -22.64 21.54
C PRO A 27 -18.55 -22.51 20.01
N ALA A 28 -19.40 -21.65 19.44
CA ALA A 28 -19.38 -21.38 18.01
C ALA A 28 -17.96 -20.97 17.62
N ALA A 29 -17.39 -21.61 16.60
CA ALA A 29 -16.10 -21.20 16.06
C ALA A 29 -16.15 -19.69 15.74
N PRO A 30 -15.12 -18.89 16.10
CA PRO A 30 -15.12 -17.48 15.80
C PRO A 30 -15.35 -17.31 14.29
N ALA A 31 -16.34 -16.49 13.92
CA ALA A 31 -16.57 -16.18 12.51
C ALA A 31 -15.27 -15.64 11.91
N ALA A 32 -14.85 -16.19 10.77
CA ALA A 32 -13.69 -15.67 10.06
C ALA A 32 -13.91 -14.17 9.81
N ALA A 33 -12.91 -13.35 10.17
CA ALA A 33 -13.00 -11.90 9.97
C ALA A 33 -13.25 -11.62 8.49
N ALA A 34 -14.26 -10.82 8.18
CA ALA A 34 -14.56 -10.45 6.82
C ALA A 34 -13.40 -9.65 6.22
N THR A 35 -13.12 -9.86 4.94
CA THR A 35 -12.11 -9.10 4.22
C THR A 35 -12.78 -8.23 3.17
N VAL A 36 -12.24 -7.03 2.97
CA VAL A 36 -12.68 -6.10 1.94
C VAL A 36 -11.50 -5.68 1.08
N ALA A 37 -11.74 -5.45 -0.21
CA ALA A 37 -10.71 -5.08 -1.15
C ALA A 37 -10.69 -3.58 -1.43
N PHE A 38 -9.50 -3.05 -1.72
CA PHE A 38 -9.30 -1.73 -2.31
C PHE A 38 -8.04 -1.73 -3.17
N ARG A 39 -7.86 -0.69 -3.99
CA ARG A 39 -6.72 -0.56 -4.89
C ARG A 39 -5.93 0.70 -4.58
N ALA A 40 -4.60 0.55 -4.48
CA ALA A 40 -3.68 1.66 -4.36
C ALA A 40 -2.78 1.74 -5.60
N ALA A 41 -2.52 2.96 -6.07
CA ALA A 41 -1.71 3.17 -7.26
C ALA A 41 -0.68 4.27 -7.09
N THR A 42 0.27 4.31 -8.03
CA THR A 42 1.15 5.44 -8.29
C THR A 42 1.16 5.76 -9.78
N LEU A 43 1.36 7.04 -10.09
CA LEU A 43 1.64 7.51 -11.44
C LEU A 43 2.48 8.78 -11.39
N ASN A 44 3.62 8.77 -12.03
CA ASN A 44 4.33 10.00 -12.39
C ASN A 44 3.63 10.59 -13.62
N ILE A 45 2.96 11.74 -13.45
CA ILE A 45 2.31 12.47 -14.56
C ILE A 45 3.26 13.57 -14.99
N TYR A 46 4.08 13.26 -15.98
CA TYR A 46 5.12 14.15 -16.50
C TYR A 46 4.68 15.63 -16.51
N ASN A 47 5.43 16.48 -15.83
CA ASN A 47 5.07 17.88 -15.61
C ASN A 47 4.99 18.75 -16.90
N GLY A 48 5.61 18.27 -17.99
CA GLY A 48 5.60 18.90 -19.31
C GLY A 48 4.39 18.59 -20.17
N LEU A 49 3.44 17.76 -19.73
CA LEU A 49 2.24 17.43 -20.49
C LEU A 49 1.36 18.65 -20.77
N SER A 50 0.60 18.62 -21.86
CA SER A 50 -0.53 19.54 -22.07
C SER A 50 -1.57 19.36 -20.96
N GLN A 51 -2.43 20.38 -20.74
CA GLN A 51 -3.53 20.24 -19.76
C GLN A 51 -4.49 19.09 -20.13
N ALA A 52 -4.75 18.87 -21.42
CA ALA A 52 -5.63 17.79 -21.87
C ALA A 52 -5.04 16.40 -21.59
N ASP A 53 -3.76 16.20 -21.86
CA ASP A 53 -3.05 14.96 -21.60
C ASP A 53 -2.92 14.68 -20.10
N PHE A 54 -2.64 15.71 -19.29
CA PHE A 54 -2.65 15.60 -17.84
C PHE A 54 -4.01 15.14 -17.29
N VAL A 55 -5.11 15.72 -17.79
CA VAL A 55 -6.48 15.33 -17.40
C VAL A 55 -6.78 13.90 -17.83
N HIS A 56 -6.34 13.50 -19.02
CA HIS A 56 -6.45 12.13 -19.48
C HIS A 56 -5.81 11.16 -18.49
N ASP A 57 -4.56 11.38 -18.14
CA ASP A 57 -3.79 10.49 -17.26
C ASP A 57 -4.33 10.46 -15.84
N LEU A 58 -4.70 11.62 -15.30
CA LEU A 58 -5.34 11.72 -13.99
C LEU A 58 -6.64 10.93 -13.93
N ASN A 59 -7.51 11.05 -14.94
CA ASN A 59 -8.76 10.30 -15.01
C ASN A 59 -8.52 8.81 -15.21
N LEU A 60 -7.53 8.44 -16.02
CA LEU A 60 -7.15 7.06 -16.26
C LEU A 60 -6.75 6.38 -14.95
N ILE A 61 -5.78 6.94 -14.21
CA ILE A 61 -5.34 6.32 -12.95
C ILE A 61 -6.43 6.35 -11.87
N ALA A 62 -7.21 7.42 -11.77
CA ALA A 62 -8.32 7.54 -10.82
C ALA A 62 -9.45 6.52 -11.09
N SER A 63 -9.63 6.09 -12.34
CA SER A 63 -10.60 5.04 -12.68
C SER A 63 -10.16 3.65 -12.24
N THR A 64 -8.86 3.42 -12.09
CA THR A 64 -8.29 2.11 -11.76
C THR A 64 -8.02 1.90 -10.28
N ALA A 65 -7.95 2.96 -9.46
CA ALA A 65 -7.55 2.88 -8.06
C ALA A 65 -8.49 3.65 -7.13
N ASP A 66 -8.33 3.45 -5.83
CA ASP A 66 -9.15 4.05 -4.77
C ASP A 66 -8.33 5.05 -3.92
N VAL A 67 -7.00 4.85 -3.87
CA VAL A 67 -6.00 5.79 -3.37
C VAL A 67 -4.85 5.86 -4.36
N VAL A 68 -4.29 7.04 -4.61
CA VAL A 68 -3.21 7.24 -5.59
C VAL A 68 -2.15 8.20 -5.06
N GLY A 69 -0.88 7.80 -5.20
CA GLY A 69 0.27 8.69 -5.15
C GLY A 69 0.54 9.26 -6.54
N LEU A 70 0.59 10.57 -6.67
CA LEU A 70 0.89 11.28 -7.91
C LEU A 70 2.25 11.95 -7.80
N ASN A 71 3.07 11.83 -8.84
CA ASN A 71 4.34 12.52 -8.92
C ASN A 71 4.36 13.56 -10.05
N GLU A 72 5.19 14.57 -9.94
CA GLU A 72 5.38 15.69 -10.87
C GLU A 72 4.15 16.60 -11.07
N VAL A 73 3.22 16.64 -10.13
CA VAL A 73 1.96 17.36 -10.29
C VAL A 73 1.92 18.74 -9.60
N GLY A 74 3.02 19.19 -9.00
CA GLY A 74 3.04 20.40 -8.17
C GLY A 74 2.70 21.68 -8.90
N ASN A 75 3.03 21.81 -10.19
CA ASN A 75 2.68 22.95 -11.04
C ASN A 75 1.17 22.98 -11.40
N ARG A 76 0.41 21.92 -11.06
CA ARG A 76 -1.03 21.77 -11.34
C ARG A 76 -1.88 21.71 -10.07
N LYS A 77 -1.31 22.08 -8.92
CA LYS A 77 -1.99 22.02 -7.63
C LYS A 77 -3.39 22.62 -7.64
N ALA A 78 -3.53 23.85 -8.14
CA ALA A 78 -4.83 24.54 -8.20
C ALA A 78 -5.86 23.79 -9.07
N PHE A 79 -5.42 23.18 -10.16
CA PHE A 79 -6.28 22.32 -10.97
C PHE A 79 -6.69 21.06 -10.20
N LEU A 80 -5.74 20.38 -9.53
CA LEU A 80 -6.02 19.18 -8.74
C LEU A 80 -7.00 19.44 -7.60
N GLU A 81 -6.91 20.61 -6.94
CA GLU A 81 -7.84 21.01 -5.89
C GLU A 81 -9.28 21.08 -6.42
N ASN A 82 -9.48 21.74 -7.57
CA ASN A 82 -10.78 21.82 -8.22
C ASN A 82 -11.27 20.45 -8.72
N TRP A 83 -10.39 19.68 -9.35
CA TRP A 83 -10.72 18.35 -9.86
C TRP A 83 -11.15 17.44 -8.71
N ALA A 84 -10.39 17.36 -7.63
CA ALA A 84 -10.68 16.50 -6.49
C ALA A 84 -12.02 16.88 -5.80
N ALA A 85 -12.28 18.18 -5.65
CA ALA A 85 -13.53 18.68 -5.08
C ALA A 85 -14.75 18.23 -5.89
N ASN A 86 -14.65 18.33 -7.23
CA ASN A 86 -15.76 18.02 -8.16
C ASN A 86 -15.97 16.54 -8.42
N ASN A 87 -14.94 15.69 -8.19
CA ASN A 87 -14.98 14.26 -8.50
C ASN A 87 -15.08 13.35 -7.26
N GLY A 88 -15.32 13.90 -6.07
CA GLY A 88 -15.50 13.11 -4.85
C GLY A 88 -14.20 12.52 -4.29
N TRP A 89 -13.07 13.20 -4.49
CA TRP A 89 -11.78 12.80 -3.98
C TRP A 89 -11.30 13.71 -2.85
N TRP A 90 -10.58 13.14 -1.88
CA TRP A 90 -9.66 13.87 -1.02
C TRP A 90 -8.39 14.19 -1.80
N LEU A 91 -7.78 15.35 -1.53
CA LEU A 91 -6.47 15.72 -2.03
C LEU A 91 -5.59 16.18 -0.88
N TYR A 92 -4.35 15.74 -0.88
CA TYR A 92 -3.26 16.30 -0.11
C TYR A 92 -2.10 16.66 -1.03
N ALA A 93 -1.88 17.96 -1.24
CA ALA A 93 -0.80 18.55 -2.04
C ALA A 93 -0.26 19.77 -1.25
N PRO A 94 0.62 19.52 -0.25
CA PRO A 94 1.05 20.57 0.68
C PRO A 94 2.06 21.54 0.06
N GLY A 95 2.22 22.70 0.70
CA GLY A 95 3.32 23.62 0.44
C GLY A 95 3.37 24.19 -0.97
N GLY A 96 4.59 24.49 -1.42
CA GLY A 96 4.90 25.00 -2.77
C GLY A 96 5.01 23.87 -3.81
N THR A 97 5.43 24.25 -5.04
CA THR A 97 5.44 23.34 -6.20
C THR A 97 6.19 22.02 -5.96
N ASN A 98 7.38 22.04 -5.36
CA ASN A 98 8.16 20.83 -5.13
C ASN A 98 7.46 19.91 -4.13
N GLN A 99 7.00 20.43 -3.00
CA GLN A 99 6.32 19.66 -1.98
C GLN A 99 4.95 19.13 -2.44
N ALA A 100 4.23 19.92 -3.25
CA ALA A 100 2.98 19.50 -3.86
C ALA A 100 3.17 18.55 -5.05
N GLY A 101 4.42 18.37 -5.48
CA GLY A 101 4.78 17.46 -6.57
C GLY A 101 4.46 16.01 -6.27
N GLU A 102 4.54 15.61 -5.00
CA GLU A 102 4.22 14.28 -4.49
C GLU A 102 2.82 14.23 -3.86
N ALA A 103 1.78 14.55 -4.64
CA ALA A 103 0.40 14.62 -4.15
C ALA A 103 -0.20 13.24 -3.86
N LEU A 104 -1.19 13.23 -2.96
CA LEU A 104 -1.98 12.05 -2.60
C LEU A 104 -3.46 12.32 -2.79
N ILE A 105 -4.17 11.42 -3.46
CA ILE A 105 -5.62 11.47 -3.60
C ILE A 105 -6.28 10.17 -3.12
N ALA A 106 -7.51 10.27 -2.60
CA ALA A 106 -8.29 9.12 -2.14
C ALA A 106 -9.78 9.35 -2.35
N LYS A 107 -10.54 8.32 -2.74
CA LYS A 107 -12.00 8.36 -2.90
C LYS A 107 -12.68 8.66 -1.56
N LYS A 108 -13.46 9.73 -1.48
CA LYS A 108 -14.26 10.09 -0.29
C LYS A 108 -15.30 9.03 0.08
N SER A 109 -15.78 8.28 -0.89
CA SER A 109 -16.72 7.18 -0.66
C SER A 109 -16.12 6.03 0.14
N MET A 110 -14.79 5.81 0.05
CA MET A 110 -14.09 4.68 0.66
C MET A 110 -13.22 5.05 1.85
N PHE A 111 -12.79 6.31 1.95
CA PHE A 111 -11.80 6.74 2.94
C PHE A 111 -12.20 8.03 3.64
N ASP A 112 -11.90 8.13 4.94
CA ASP A 112 -11.87 9.36 5.71
C ASP A 112 -10.41 9.71 6.03
N VAL A 113 -10.06 10.99 5.95
CA VAL A 113 -8.73 11.47 6.36
C VAL A 113 -8.67 11.56 7.87
N LEU A 114 -7.69 10.89 8.49
CA LEU A 114 -7.43 10.93 9.93
C LEU A 114 -6.30 11.91 10.28
N ASP A 115 -5.22 11.86 9.48
CA ASP A 115 -4.03 12.66 9.70
C ASP A 115 -3.22 12.78 8.40
N LYS A 116 -2.31 13.76 8.31
CA LYS A 116 -1.47 13.96 7.14
C LYS A 116 -0.22 14.75 7.49
N GLY A 117 0.82 14.58 6.71
CA GLY A 117 2.06 15.30 6.92
C GLY A 117 2.99 15.26 5.70
N SER A 118 3.98 16.11 5.75
CA SER A 118 5.02 16.25 4.75
C SER A 118 6.36 16.43 5.45
N VAL A 119 7.36 15.70 5.03
CA VAL A 119 8.70 15.77 5.61
C VAL A 119 9.68 16.14 4.52
N PHE A 120 10.46 17.20 4.76
CA PHE A 120 11.62 17.51 3.93
C PHE A 120 12.71 16.44 4.18
N VAL A 121 13.27 15.93 3.10
CA VAL A 121 14.30 14.89 3.18
C VAL A 121 15.67 15.42 2.79
N CYS A 122 15.77 16.00 1.61
CA CYS A 122 17.03 16.49 1.07
C CYS A 122 16.79 17.50 -0.05
N ASP A 123 17.83 18.28 -0.33
CA ASP A 123 18.06 18.93 -1.62
C ASP A 123 19.46 18.58 -2.12
N THR A 124 19.69 18.81 -3.40
CA THR A 124 20.98 18.47 -4.03
C THR A 124 21.74 19.75 -4.40
N ASN A 125 21.56 20.83 -3.64
CA ASN A 125 22.16 22.14 -3.90
C ASN A 125 23.70 22.07 -3.97
N GLY A 126 24.23 21.55 -5.08
CA GLY A 126 25.63 21.55 -5.44
C GLY A 126 25.91 22.38 -6.70
N PRO A 127 27.17 22.80 -6.95
CA PRO A 127 27.52 23.49 -8.19
C PRO A 127 27.15 22.63 -9.40
N GLY A 128 26.25 23.14 -10.25
CA GLY A 128 25.82 22.47 -11.48
C GLY A 128 24.68 21.45 -11.34
N GLU A 129 24.17 21.21 -10.13
CA GLU A 129 22.99 20.36 -9.92
C GLU A 129 21.78 21.20 -9.51
N VAL A 130 20.68 21.05 -10.23
CA VAL A 130 19.39 21.70 -9.94
C VAL A 130 18.31 20.65 -9.89
N PRO A 131 18.27 19.76 -8.91
CA PRO A 131 17.04 19.05 -8.62
C PRO A 131 16.27 19.80 -7.55
N PRO A 132 14.95 19.75 -7.63
CA PRO A 132 14.12 20.32 -6.60
C PRO A 132 14.33 19.56 -5.27
N ALA A 133 14.07 20.26 -4.17
CA ALA A 133 13.98 19.64 -2.85
C ALA A 133 13.02 18.46 -2.85
N ARG A 134 13.36 17.40 -2.14
CA ARG A 134 12.58 16.17 -2.02
C ARG A 134 11.83 16.11 -0.70
N TYR A 135 10.60 15.66 -0.79
CA TYR A 135 9.70 15.50 0.34
C TYR A 135 9.06 14.11 0.31
N ASP A 136 8.78 13.58 1.49
CA ASP A 136 7.92 12.40 1.64
C ASP A 136 6.58 12.88 2.20
N ASN A 137 5.55 12.81 1.38
CA ASN A 137 4.19 13.18 1.77
C ASN A 137 3.42 11.95 2.21
N TRP A 138 2.59 12.08 3.24
CA TRP A 138 1.79 10.98 3.73
C TRP A 138 0.41 11.43 4.19
N VAL A 139 -0.56 10.52 4.04
CA VAL A 139 -1.91 10.68 4.59
C VAL A 139 -2.30 9.38 5.27
N ARG A 140 -2.79 9.49 6.51
CA ARG A 140 -3.44 8.39 7.22
C ARG A 140 -4.93 8.47 7.01
N TYR A 141 -5.48 7.41 6.45
CA TYR A 141 -6.90 7.25 6.17
C TYR A 141 -7.53 6.23 7.10
N ARG A 142 -8.84 6.36 7.34
CA ARG A 142 -9.68 5.24 7.78
C ARG A 142 -10.35 4.64 6.55
N HIS A 143 -10.07 3.38 6.25
CA HIS A 143 -10.81 2.64 5.24
C HIS A 143 -12.20 2.29 5.81
N LYS A 144 -13.27 2.87 5.25
CA LYS A 144 -14.63 2.87 5.84
C LYS A 144 -15.18 1.47 6.03
N ALA A 145 -15.03 0.61 5.02
CA ALA A 145 -15.61 -0.73 5.03
C ALA A 145 -14.93 -1.67 6.04
N SER A 146 -13.63 -1.50 6.34
CA SER A 146 -12.94 -2.31 7.35
C SER A 146 -12.80 -1.63 8.71
N GLY A 147 -13.00 -0.31 8.78
CA GLY A 147 -12.72 0.50 9.97
C GLY A 147 -11.22 0.70 10.26
N ARG A 148 -10.33 0.07 9.50
CA ARG A 148 -8.88 0.08 9.74
C ARG A 148 -8.21 1.35 9.25
N ALA A 149 -7.16 1.75 9.96
CA ALA A 149 -6.28 2.83 9.51
C ALA A 149 -5.26 2.30 8.49
N VAL A 150 -5.09 3.08 7.41
CA VAL A 150 -4.09 2.84 6.35
C VAL A 150 -3.35 4.15 6.12
N THR A 151 -2.04 4.15 6.28
CA THR A 151 -1.19 5.29 5.92
C THR A 151 -0.64 5.05 4.52
N HIS A 152 -0.86 5.99 3.61
CA HIS A 152 -0.25 6.01 2.28
C HIS A 152 0.84 7.10 2.26
N ILE A 153 2.08 6.69 1.99
CA ILE A 153 3.25 7.55 1.84
C ILE A 153 3.57 7.62 0.35
N ASN A 154 3.77 8.81 -0.18
CA ASN A 154 4.15 9.03 -1.58
C ASN A 154 5.46 9.81 -1.65
N ALA A 155 6.36 9.37 -2.53
CA ALA A 155 7.68 9.94 -2.71
C ALA A 155 8.07 10.00 -4.19
N HIS A 156 9.00 10.90 -4.52
CA HIS A 156 9.64 10.95 -5.83
C HIS A 156 11.14 11.14 -5.63
N ALA A 157 11.92 10.10 -5.90
CA ALA A 157 13.38 10.17 -5.77
C ALA A 157 14.02 10.96 -6.93
N VAL A 158 15.26 11.38 -6.71
CA VAL A 158 16.01 12.14 -7.73
C VAL A 158 16.31 11.24 -8.92
N ALA A 159 16.11 11.73 -10.14
CA ALA A 159 16.47 11.03 -11.37
C ALA A 159 17.98 11.00 -11.63
N GLY A 160 18.41 10.06 -12.48
CA GLY A 160 19.81 9.97 -12.94
C GLY A 160 20.79 9.53 -11.86
N ILE A 161 20.36 8.67 -10.95
CA ILE A 161 21.17 8.11 -9.85
C ILE A 161 21.75 6.75 -10.19
N GLU A 162 21.40 6.19 -11.32
CA GLU A 162 21.92 4.93 -11.86
C GLU A 162 22.59 5.17 -13.21
N ALA A 163 23.90 5.11 -13.29
CA ALA A 163 24.61 5.02 -14.56
C ALA A 163 24.83 3.54 -14.89
N ALA A 164 24.34 3.08 -16.05
CA ALA A 164 24.42 1.69 -16.47
C ALA A 164 23.99 0.69 -15.38
N GLY A 165 22.97 1.03 -14.60
CA GLY A 165 22.46 0.25 -13.47
C GLY A 165 23.30 0.35 -12.19
N ARG A 166 24.22 1.28 -12.08
CA ARG A 166 25.07 1.47 -10.91
C ARG A 166 24.88 2.86 -10.31
N PRO A 167 24.82 2.99 -8.96
CA PRO A 167 24.87 4.30 -8.33
C PRO A 167 26.24 4.95 -8.54
N GLU A 168 26.20 6.24 -8.79
CA GLU A 168 27.40 7.08 -8.80
C GLU A 168 27.49 7.86 -7.48
N ASP A 169 28.71 8.19 -7.03
CA ASP A 169 28.91 9.01 -5.84
C ASP A 169 28.70 10.51 -6.18
N LEU A 170 27.43 10.88 -6.34
CA LEU A 170 26.98 12.23 -6.66
C LEU A 170 26.08 12.77 -5.55
N PRO A 171 25.97 14.11 -5.38
CA PRO A 171 25.03 14.72 -4.43
C PRO A 171 23.60 14.20 -4.61
N ARG A 172 23.12 14.02 -5.85
CA ARG A 172 21.80 13.47 -6.15
C ARG A 172 21.63 12.02 -5.66
N THR A 173 22.66 11.20 -5.79
CA THR A 173 22.64 9.80 -5.31
C THR A 173 22.58 9.76 -3.79
N ARG A 174 23.39 10.58 -3.10
CA ARG A 174 23.32 10.69 -1.62
C ARG A 174 21.97 11.19 -1.12
N CYS A 175 21.35 12.13 -1.86
CA CYS A 175 19.98 12.59 -1.55
C CYS A 175 18.98 11.46 -1.69
N ALA A 176 19.01 10.69 -2.79
CA ALA A 176 18.13 9.54 -2.99
C ALA A 176 18.34 8.44 -1.93
N GLU A 177 19.59 8.11 -1.59
CA GLU A 177 19.93 7.17 -0.53
C GLU A 177 19.35 7.60 0.83
N ALA A 178 19.45 8.90 1.15
CA ALA A 178 18.85 9.46 2.36
C ALA A 178 17.31 9.35 2.32
N GLN A 179 16.70 9.57 1.16
CA GLN A 179 15.25 9.44 0.98
C GLN A 179 14.78 7.98 1.15
N PHE A 180 15.48 7.00 0.58
CA PHE A 180 15.11 5.59 0.78
C PHE A 180 15.18 5.18 2.25
N GLN A 181 16.23 5.59 2.96
CA GLN A 181 16.31 5.32 4.40
C GLN A 181 15.19 6.01 5.17
N HIS A 182 14.89 7.28 4.85
CA HIS A 182 13.81 8.03 5.50
C HIS A 182 12.43 7.41 5.25
N LEU A 183 12.15 6.96 4.01
CA LEU A 183 10.90 6.26 3.67
C LEU A 183 10.70 5.01 4.51
N ARG A 184 11.76 4.21 4.70
CA ARG A 184 11.71 3.03 5.55
C ARG A 184 11.43 3.41 7.00
N ASP A 185 12.14 4.39 7.54
CA ASP A 185 11.99 4.81 8.92
C ASP A 185 10.59 5.43 9.18
N LEU A 186 10.08 6.19 8.22
CA LEU A 186 8.70 6.69 8.26
C LEU A 186 7.67 5.56 8.23
N ALA A 187 7.88 4.55 7.37
CA ALA A 187 7.00 3.37 7.33
C ALA A 187 7.03 2.60 8.67
N VAL A 188 8.22 2.45 9.28
CA VAL A 188 8.38 1.85 10.62
C VAL A 188 7.61 2.66 11.67
N ALA A 189 7.70 3.97 11.67
CA ALA A 189 6.96 4.82 12.60
C ALA A 189 5.44 4.68 12.39
N LYS A 190 4.99 4.74 11.15
CA LYS A 190 3.55 4.71 10.80
C LYS A 190 2.90 3.34 10.95
N GLN A 191 3.65 2.24 10.89
CA GLN A 191 3.09 0.89 11.08
C GLN A 191 2.53 0.65 12.49
N ALA A 192 2.96 1.41 13.48
CA ALA A 192 2.37 1.36 14.83
C ALA A 192 0.94 1.92 14.86
N GLU A 193 0.60 2.79 13.91
CA GLU A 193 -0.70 3.47 13.81
C GLU A 193 -1.68 2.79 12.85
N GLY A 194 -1.29 1.72 12.16
CA GLY A 194 -2.14 1.00 11.20
C GLY A 194 -1.36 0.27 10.10
N GLN A 195 -2.01 0.05 8.97
CA GLN A 195 -1.36 -0.53 7.80
C GLN A 195 -0.63 0.57 7.02
N VAL A 196 0.47 0.22 6.32
CA VAL A 196 1.25 1.21 5.58
C VAL A 196 1.42 0.77 4.13
N ILE A 197 1.22 1.72 3.23
CA ILE A 197 1.53 1.65 1.80
C ILE A 197 2.56 2.76 1.52
N VAL A 198 3.57 2.44 0.72
CA VAL A 198 4.53 3.41 0.17
C VAL A 198 4.45 3.32 -1.34
N SER A 199 4.36 4.45 -2.02
CA SER A 199 4.31 4.50 -3.48
C SER A 199 5.14 5.64 -4.04
N GLY A 200 5.42 5.58 -5.33
CA GLY A 200 6.05 6.67 -6.06
C GLY A 200 7.07 6.20 -7.08
N ASP A 201 7.60 7.17 -7.79
CA ASP A 201 8.75 7.02 -8.69
C ASP A 201 10.05 7.09 -7.87
N LEU A 202 10.70 5.95 -7.70
CA LEU A 202 11.97 5.88 -6.98
C LEU A 202 13.19 6.08 -7.89
N ASN A 203 12.99 6.19 -9.21
CA ASN A 203 14.03 6.37 -10.21
C ASN A 203 15.13 5.29 -10.19
N VAL A 204 14.83 4.12 -9.60
CA VAL A 204 15.70 2.95 -9.49
C VAL A 204 15.01 1.76 -10.12
N ASP A 205 15.66 1.10 -11.07
CA ASP A 205 15.13 -0.09 -11.72
C ASP A 205 15.19 -1.31 -10.79
N PHE A 206 14.07 -2.01 -10.63
CA PHE A 206 13.95 -3.13 -9.69
C PHE A 206 14.94 -4.26 -9.98
N SER A 207 15.05 -4.71 -11.23
CA SER A 207 15.93 -5.82 -11.60
C SER A 207 17.39 -5.45 -11.48
N ALA A 208 17.76 -4.22 -11.87
CA ALA A 208 19.13 -3.72 -11.74
C ALA A 208 19.54 -3.61 -10.26
N ASP A 209 18.71 -2.99 -9.42
CA ASP A 209 18.96 -2.83 -8.00
C ASP A 209 19.07 -4.18 -7.28
N ARG A 210 18.14 -5.09 -7.57
CA ARG A 210 18.17 -6.45 -7.02
C ARG A 210 19.45 -7.20 -7.42
N SER A 211 19.90 -7.05 -8.66
CA SER A 211 21.09 -7.71 -9.18
C SER A 211 22.37 -7.18 -8.54
N TYR A 212 22.48 -5.86 -8.41
CA TYR A 212 23.68 -5.23 -7.82
C TYR A 212 23.66 -5.22 -6.29
N GLY A 213 22.48 -5.08 -5.67
CA GLY A 213 22.30 -5.18 -4.22
C GLY A 213 23.03 -4.11 -3.42
N TYR A 214 23.00 -2.85 -3.88
CA TYR A 214 23.61 -1.73 -3.18
C TYR A 214 22.98 -1.47 -1.82
N ALA A 215 23.82 -1.30 -0.80
CA ALA A 215 23.39 -1.31 0.60
C ALA A 215 22.34 -0.23 0.97
N LYS A 216 22.32 0.89 0.24
CA LYS A 216 21.44 2.03 0.52
C LYS A 216 20.34 2.23 -0.53
N PHE A 217 20.19 1.30 -1.47
CA PHE A 217 19.16 1.35 -2.50
C PHE A 217 17.92 0.55 -2.10
N PRO A 218 16.78 0.78 -2.77
CA PRO A 218 15.48 0.25 -2.37
C PRO A 218 15.46 -1.26 -2.07
N TRP A 219 16.12 -2.08 -2.91
CA TRP A 219 16.17 -3.53 -2.67
C TRP A 219 16.74 -3.86 -1.29
N LYS A 220 17.90 -3.31 -0.93
CA LYS A 220 18.55 -3.59 0.36
C LYS A 220 17.84 -2.90 1.53
N VAL A 221 17.39 -1.67 1.34
CA VAL A 221 16.74 -0.90 2.41
C VAL A 221 15.35 -1.46 2.74
N PHE A 222 14.58 -1.86 1.73
CA PHE A 222 13.16 -2.22 1.90
C PHE A 222 12.92 -3.72 1.92
N GLU A 223 13.62 -4.51 1.07
CA GLU A 223 13.15 -5.84 0.69
C GLU A 223 14.09 -6.99 1.03
N ALA A 224 15.40 -6.75 1.11
CA ALA A 224 16.38 -7.82 1.33
C ALA A 224 16.41 -8.35 2.78
N ASN A 225 15.82 -7.63 3.72
CA ASN A 225 15.78 -8.02 5.12
C ASN A 225 14.57 -8.92 5.44
N GLU A 226 14.68 -9.65 6.57
CA GLU A 226 13.57 -10.43 7.09
C GLU A 226 12.36 -9.56 7.47
N LEU A 227 11.21 -10.20 7.67
CA LEU A 227 10.00 -9.52 8.14
C LEU A 227 10.12 -9.11 9.63
N PRO A 228 9.48 -8.01 10.03
CA PRO A 228 8.62 -7.14 9.23
C PRO A 228 9.41 -6.15 8.37
N ASN A 229 9.01 -5.92 7.13
CA ASN A 229 9.62 -4.95 6.21
C ASN A 229 8.66 -4.60 5.06
N LEU A 230 9.05 -3.63 4.21
CA LEU A 230 8.34 -3.31 2.98
C LEU A 230 8.50 -4.45 1.95
N ARG A 231 7.47 -4.64 1.13
CA ARG A 231 7.51 -5.52 -0.05
C ARG A 231 6.80 -4.85 -1.21
N SER A 232 7.49 -4.80 -2.35
CA SER A 232 6.92 -4.26 -3.59
C SER A 232 6.05 -5.25 -4.33
N THR A 233 5.26 -4.72 -5.27
CA THR A 233 4.57 -5.49 -6.29
C THR A 233 5.52 -6.43 -7.04
N TYR A 234 6.71 -5.95 -7.41
CA TYR A 234 7.68 -6.71 -8.20
C TYR A 234 8.32 -7.85 -7.41
N ASN A 235 8.60 -7.65 -6.13
CA ASN A 235 9.13 -8.71 -5.27
C ASN A 235 8.11 -9.85 -5.09
N LEU A 236 6.83 -9.51 -4.95
CA LEU A 236 5.80 -10.50 -4.65
C LEU A 236 5.31 -11.27 -5.88
N TYR A 237 5.26 -10.60 -7.05
CA TYR A 237 4.59 -11.13 -8.23
C TYR A 237 5.47 -11.15 -9.48
N GLY A 238 6.71 -10.67 -9.39
CA GLY A 238 7.59 -10.48 -10.53
C GLY A 238 7.23 -9.23 -11.35
N GLU A 239 8.13 -8.83 -12.24
CA GLU A 239 7.91 -7.73 -13.17
C GLU A 239 6.88 -8.12 -14.25
N LYS A 240 6.04 -7.17 -14.65
CA LYS A 240 5.04 -7.35 -15.70
C LYS A 240 5.20 -6.32 -16.79
N GLY A 241 4.88 -6.73 -18.01
CA GLY A 241 4.81 -5.83 -19.16
C GLY A 241 6.14 -5.22 -19.56
N THR A 242 6.07 -4.01 -20.11
CA THR A 242 7.21 -3.29 -20.70
C THR A 242 7.87 -2.31 -19.75
N GLY A 243 7.61 -2.40 -18.45
CA GLY A 243 8.12 -1.43 -17.49
C GLY A 243 7.19 -0.24 -17.26
N THR A 244 7.56 0.62 -16.33
CA THR A 244 6.83 1.84 -15.99
C THR A 244 7.42 3.08 -16.66
N HIS A 245 8.71 3.08 -16.97
CA HIS A 245 9.36 4.12 -17.76
C HIS A 245 10.32 3.45 -18.78
N GLY A 246 9.95 3.46 -20.05
CA GLY A 246 10.63 2.64 -21.07
C GLY A 246 10.59 1.15 -20.68
N ASN A 247 11.77 0.51 -20.62
CA ASN A 247 11.88 -0.90 -20.20
C ASN A 247 12.22 -1.05 -18.71
N ARG A 248 12.17 0.03 -17.92
CA ARG A 248 12.55 0.04 -16.51
C ARG A 248 11.31 0.00 -15.61
N HIS A 249 11.40 -0.72 -14.50
CA HIS A 249 10.41 -0.74 -13.45
C HIS A 249 10.88 0.15 -12.30
N ILE A 250 10.57 1.46 -12.39
CA ILE A 250 11.04 2.49 -11.46
C ILE A 250 9.94 3.11 -10.60
N ASP A 251 8.68 2.88 -10.95
CA ASP A 251 7.52 3.28 -10.16
C ASP A 251 7.04 2.11 -9.33
N TYR A 252 6.78 2.33 -8.04
CA TYR A 252 6.55 1.26 -7.09
C TYR A 252 5.28 1.46 -6.27
N VAL A 253 4.65 0.33 -5.92
CA VAL A 253 3.73 0.24 -4.80
C VAL A 253 4.26 -0.81 -3.84
N TYR A 254 4.59 -0.39 -2.63
CA TYR A 254 5.01 -1.22 -1.51
C TYR A 254 3.92 -1.28 -0.45
N PHE A 255 3.96 -2.31 0.38
CA PHE A 255 3.24 -2.31 1.65
C PHE A 255 4.12 -2.84 2.77
N TRP A 256 3.80 -2.45 4.01
CA TRP A 256 4.48 -2.97 5.19
C TRP A 256 3.97 -4.40 5.46
N LYS A 257 4.80 -5.39 5.16
CA LYS A 257 4.51 -6.78 5.41
C LYS A 257 4.98 -7.15 6.82
N ARG A 258 4.04 -7.54 7.65
CA ARG A 258 4.25 -7.99 9.04
C ARG A 258 4.52 -9.49 9.09
N LEU A 259 4.85 -9.98 10.27
CA LEU A 259 4.78 -11.42 10.55
C LEU A 259 3.33 -11.91 10.36
N PRO A 260 3.12 -13.16 9.93
CA PRO A 260 1.78 -13.65 9.54
C PRO A 260 0.70 -13.45 10.59
N GLU A 261 1.02 -13.63 11.86
CA GLU A 261 0.11 -13.50 13.01
C GLU A 261 -0.37 -12.06 13.28
N TYR A 262 0.35 -11.05 12.75
CA TYR A 262 -0.01 -9.64 12.89
C TYR A 262 -0.46 -9.00 11.58
N GLN A 263 -0.54 -9.81 10.50
CA GLN A 263 -0.89 -9.30 9.18
C GLN A 263 -2.41 -9.11 9.06
N LEU A 264 -2.84 -7.88 8.79
CA LEU A 264 -4.25 -7.52 8.61
C LEU A 264 -4.55 -6.99 7.20
N MET A 265 -3.53 -6.79 6.39
CA MET A 265 -3.64 -6.32 5.01
C MET A 265 -2.65 -7.09 4.14
N TRP A 266 -3.12 -7.60 3.02
CA TRP A 266 -2.31 -8.33 2.03
C TRP A 266 -2.43 -7.69 0.66
N MET A 267 -1.33 -7.60 -0.06
CA MET A 267 -1.36 -7.37 -1.49
C MET A 267 -1.77 -8.69 -2.17
N THR A 268 -2.76 -8.64 -3.05
CA THR A 268 -3.33 -9.83 -3.72
C THR A 268 -3.04 -9.88 -5.22
N GLY A 269 -2.47 -8.82 -5.76
CA GLY A 269 -2.05 -8.70 -7.15
C GLY A 269 -1.70 -7.28 -7.52
N TYR A 270 -1.22 -7.09 -8.76
CA TYR A 270 -0.98 -5.77 -9.33
C TYR A 270 -1.08 -5.80 -10.84
N ASP A 271 -1.21 -4.62 -11.46
CA ASP A 271 -1.14 -4.43 -12.90
C ASP A 271 -0.38 -3.14 -13.25
N ILE A 272 0.15 -3.08 -14.46
CA ILE A 272 0.69 -1.86 -15.07
C ILE A 272 -0.43 -1.18 -15.87
N VAL A 273 -0.68 0.08 -15.56
CA VAL A 273 -1.70 0.90 -16.23
C VAL A 273 -1.05 1.64 -17.39
N GLY A 274 -1.16 1.06 -18.57
CA GLY A 274 -0.70 1.68 -19.81
C GLY A 274 -1.73 2.60 -20.45
N GLY A 275 -1.37 3.19 -21.58
CA GLY A 275 -2.23 4.14 -22.31
C GLY A 275 -2.16 5.57 -21.77
N THR A 276 -1.21 5.85 -20.90
CA THR A 276 -0.87 7.17 -20.41
C THR A 276 -0.29 8.06 -21.53
N LYS A 277 -0.37 9.35 -21.34
CA LYS A 277 0.29 10.39 -22.16
C LYS A 277 1.63 10.79 -21.53
N SER A 278 1.82 10.47 -20.27
CA SER A 278 3.11 10.54 -19.58
C SER A 278 4.11 9.58 -20.20
N ASP A 279 5.39 9.85 -20.03
CA ASP A 279 6.48 8.91 -20.31
C ASP A 279 6.53 7.77 -19.28
N HIS A 280 5.67 7.82 -18.24
CA HIS A 280 5.47 6.75 -17.28
C HIS A 280 4.12 6.05 -17.46
N ASN A 281 4.10 4.74 -17.20
CA ASN A 281 2.91 3.94 -16.96
C ASN A 281 2.61 3.90 -15.46
N GLY A 282 1.34 3.83 -15.08
CA GLY A 282 0.96 3.69 -13.67
C GLY A 282 1.17 2.26 -13.14
N VAL A 283 1.32 2.12 -11.83
CA VAL A 283 1.29 0.84 -11.14
C VAL A 283 0.08 0.83 -10.22
N VAL A 284 -0.77 -0.19 -10.32
CA VAL A 284 -1.91 -0.39 -9.42
C VAL A 284 -1.79 -1.72 -8.71
N ALA A 285 -1.84 -1.70 -7.38
CA ALA A 285 -1.85 -2.89 -6.52
C ALA A 285 -3.23 -3.09 -5.90
N THR A 286 -3.69 -4.33 -5.88
CA THR A 286 -4.93 -4.72 -5.19
C THR A 286 -4.59 -5.24 -3.80
N PHE A 287 -5.34 -4.75 -2.81
CA PHE A 287 -5.20 -5.14 -1.42
C PHE A 287 -6.47 -5.78 -0.89
N SER A 288 -6.31 -6.74 0.01
CA SER A 288 -7.36 -7.26 0.88
C SER A 288 -7.04 -6.89 2.31
N ILE A 289 -8.01 -6.33 3.04
CA ILE A 289 -7.84 -5.88 4.42
C ILE A 289 -8.96 -6.47 5.30
N GLN A 290 -8.61 -6.97 6.48
CA GLN A 290 -9.58 -7.49 7.46
C GLN A 290 -10.37 -6.34 8.10
N SER A 291 -11.66 -6.56 8.25
CA SER A 291 -12.56 -5.69 9.01
C SER A 291 -12.44 -5.91 10.53
#